data_6e42d613937e4191464a94dca258edca
#
_entry.id   6e42d613937e4191464a94dca258edca
#
_cell.length_a   1.000
_cell.length_b   1.000
_cell.length_c   1.000
_cell.angle_alpha   90.00
_cell.angle_beta   90.00
_cell.angle_gamma   90.00
#
_symmetry.space_group_name_H-M   'P 1'
#
loop_
_entity.id
_entity.type
_entity.pdbx_description
1 polymer ?
#
loop_
_entity_poly.entity_id
_entity_poly.type
_entity_poly.pdbx_seq_one_letter_code
_entity_poly.pdbx_strand_id
1 'polypeptide(L)'
;MAIKKFRPTTNGRRTMSVSDFSDITTDKKEKSLVTSLSKRGGRNNQGRTTARHQGGGHKRAFRVIDFKRNKDGIPGRVATIEYDPNRTANIALIHYVDGEKRYILAPKGLKVGQEIQSGADADIKVGNAMTLGDIPVGTKVHNIELSPGRGGQLARSAGSEGQILGREGKYSLVRLASGEVRLILTTCRATVGQVGNVEHELLTVGKAGRSRWLGKRSHVRGSAMNPIDHPHGGGEGRTPIGRKSPVSPWGQPTIGYKTRHRNKASNKYIVRERKR
;
A
#
# COMPACT_ATOMS: atom_id res chain seq x y z
N MET A 1 6.12 -16.71 2.21
CA MET A 1 7.43 -15.99 2.17
C MET A 1 8.14 -16.29 3.47
N ALA A 2 9.42 -16.64 3.46
CA ALA A 2 10.19 -16.81 4.68
C ALA A 2 10.97 -15.53 5.00
N ILE A 3 11.10 -15.19 6.28
CA ILE A 3 11.87 -14.06 6.76
C ILE A 3 13.26 -14.54 7.16
N LYS A 4 14.27 -14.01 6.49
CA LYS A 4 15.66 -14.27 6.82
C LYS A 4 16.12 -13.33 7.95
N LYS A 5 16.50 -13.89 9.09
CA LYS A 5 17.15 -13.18 10.20
C LYS A 5 18.68 -13.31 10.07
N PHE A 6 19.41 -12.32 10.54
CA PHE A 6 20.87 -12.34 10.52
C PHE A 6 21.46 -12.76 11.88
N ARG A 7 22.67 -13.32 11.85
CA ARG A 7 23.45 -13.54 13.10
C ARG A 7 23.74 -12.19 13.77
N PRO A 8 23.69 -12.09 15.11
CA PRO A 8 23.85 -10.84 15.86
C PRO A 8 25.32 -10.40 15.97
N THR A 9 26.02 -10.27 14.84
CA THR A 9 27.45 -9.89 14.79
C THR A 9 27.70 -8.40 15.03
N THR A 10 26.69 -7.55 14.79
CA THR A 10 26.75 -6.10 15.00
C THR A 10 25.40 -5.60 15.52
N ASN A 11 25.38 -4.39 16.12
CA ASN A 11 24.12 -3.79 16.61
C ASN A 11 23.05 -3.68 15.51
N GLY A 12 23.44 -3.32 14.28
CA GLY A 12 22.50 -3.24 13.16
C GLY A 12 21.95 -4.60 12.71
N ARG A 13 22.76 -5.67 12.80
CA ARG A 13 22.35 -7.02 12.41
C ARG A 13 21.55 -7.75 13.48
N ARG A 14 21.64 -7.35 14.74
CA ARG A 14 20.96 -8.01 15.86
C ARG A 14 19.45 -8.15 15.64
N THR A 15 18.82 -7.11 15.14
CA THR A 15 17.36 -7.05 14.94
C THR A 15 16.94 -7.02 13.47
N MET A 16 17.90 -6.89 12.54
CA MET A 16 17.60 -6.76 11.12
C MET A 16 17.04 -8.05 10.56
N SER A 17 15.97 -7.90 9.76
CA SER A 17 15.42 -8.99 8.96
C SER A 17 15.19 -8.54 7.52
N VAL A 18 15.16 -9.51 6.59
CA VAL A 18 14.88 -9.30 5.18
C VAL A 18 13.97 -10.40 4.68
N SER A 19 13.26 -10.14 3.58
CA SER A 19 12.58 -11.19 2.82
C SER A 19 13.63 -12.14 2.21
N ASP A 20 13.31 -13.41 2.11
CA ASP A 20 14.10 -14.41 1.37
C ASP A 20 13.83 -14.37 -0.13
N PHE A 21 12.79 -13.63 -0.55
CA PHE A 21 12.34 -13.51 -1.94
C PHE A 21 11.93 -14.85 -2.60
N SER A 22 11.59 -15.88 -1.82
CA SER A 22 11.21 -17.22 -2.33
C SER A 22 10.03 -17.20 -3.32
N ASP A 23 9.11 -16.24 -3.17
CA ASP A 23 7.95 -16.11 -4.07
C ASP A 23 8.29 -15.44 -5.40
N ILE A 24 9.49 -14.87 -5.54
CA ILE A 24 9.90 -14.13 -6.74
C ILE A 24 10.54 -15.10 -7.72
N THR A 25 10.04 -15.07 -8.95
CA THR A 25 10.48 -16.01 -10.01
C THR A 25 11.54 -15.42 -10.94
N THR A 26 11.65 -14.09 -11.02
CA THR A 26 12.64 -13.42 -11.87
C THR A 26 12.98 -12.02 -11.34
N ASP A 27 14.23 -11.60 -11.59
CA ASP A 27 14.71 -10.23 -11.35
C ASP A 27 14.56 -9.33 -12.59
N LYS A 28 14.26 -9.93 -13.75
CA LYS A 28 14.10 -9.20 -15.01
C LYS A 28 12.74 -8.53 -15.05
N LYS A 29 12.73 -7.23 -15.35
CA LYS A 29 11.52 -6.43 -15.53
C LYS A 29 11.15 -6.29 -17.00
N GLU A 30 9.88 -6.29 -17.33
CA GLU A 30 9.40 -6.01 -18.68
C GLU A 30 9.66 -4.54 -19.03
N LYS A 31 10.52 -4.29 -20.03
CA LYS A 31 11.00 -2.94 -20.37
C LYS A 31 9.89 -2.02 -20.87
N SER A 32 8.92 -2.54 -21.61
CA SER A 32 7.77 -1.79 -22.16
C SER A 32 6.85 -1.23 -21.07
N LEU A 33 6.82 -1.86 -19.89
CA LEU A 33 5.97 -1.48 -18.76
C LEU A 33 6.73 -0.71 -17.68
N VAL A 34 7.91 -0.19 -17.99
CA VAL A 34 8.75 0.53 -17.02
C VAL A 34 9.00 1.96 -17.47
N THR A 35 8.77 2.89 -16.56
CA THR A 35 9.06 4.32 -16.75
C THR A 35 10.07 4.84 -15.72
N SER A 36 10.70 5.96 -16.03
CA SER A 36 11.59 6.64 -15.08
C SER A 36 10.78 7.26 -13.94
N LEU A 37 11.31 7.19 -12.72
CA LEU A 37 10.72 7.83 -11.55
C LEU A 37 11.56 9.02 -11.12
N SER A 38 11.04 10.23 -11.30
CA SER A 38 11.63 11.47 -10.80
C SER A 38 11.45 11.57 -9.27
N LYS A 39 12.53 11.84 -8.53
CA LYS A 39 12.50 12.00 -7.08
C LYS A 39 12.29 13.47 -6.71
N ARG A 40 11.19 13.78 -6.05
CA ARG A 40 10.86 15.14 -5.61
C ARG A 40 11.42 15.49 -4.23
N GLY A 41 11.86 14.53 -3.43
CA GLY A 41 12.42 14.77 -2.10
C GLY A 41 11.50 15.53 -1.15
N GLY A 42 10.17 15.32 -1.24
CA GLY A 42 9.19 16.00 -0.41
C GLY A 42 8.88 17.44 -0.82
N ARG A 43 9.29 17.88 -2.04
CA ARG A 43 9.00 19.20 -2.58
C ARG A 43 7.72 19.19 -3.42
N ASN A 44 6.99 20.31 -3.38
CA ASN A 44 5.84 20.56 -4.26
C ASN A 44 6.28 21.03 -5.65
N ASN A 45 5.33 21.44 -6.50
CA ASN A 45 5.58 22.00 -7.83
C ASN A 45 6.35 23.33 -7.81
N GLN A 46 6.30 24.09 -6.70
CA GLN A 46 7.04 25.34 -6.49
C GLN A 46 8.44 25.11 -5.88
N GLY A 47 8.88 23.87 -5.69
CA GLY A 47 10.16 23.53 -5.07
C GLY A 47 10.20 23.66 -3.54
N ARG A 48 9.10 24.06 -2.89
CA ARG A 48 9.02 24.19 -1.43
C ARG A 48 8.84 22.82 -0.76
N THR A 49 9.50 22.60 0.37
CA THR A 49 9.36 21.37 1.15
C THR A 49 8.01 21.31 1.84
N THR A 50 7.11 20.45 1.38
CA THR A 50 5.78 20.21 1.96
C THR A 50 5.71 18.92 2.78
N ALA A 51 6.59 17.96 2.51
CA ALA A 51 6.75 16.73 3.28
C ALA A 51 8.20 16.61 3.74
N ARG A 52 8.43 16.82 5.06
CA ARG A 52 9.77 16.78 5.66
C ARG A 52 10.32 15.36 5.71
N HIS A 53 11.60 15.21 5.95
CA HIS A 53 12.31 13.96 6.22
C HIS A 53 12.23 12.96 5.05
N GLN A 54 12.14 13.44 3.82
CA GLN A 54 12.18 12.65 2.60
C GLN A 54 13.33 13.09 1.69
N GLY A 55 13.88 12.17 0.93
CA GLY A 55 14.92 12.46 -0.07
C GLY A 55 16.04 11.43 -0.10
N GLY A 56 16.84 11.50 -1.15
CA GLY A 56 17.88 10.50 -1.42
C GLY A 56 17.29 9.13 -1.75
N GLY A 57 17.94 8.09 -1.24
CA GLY A 57 17.55 6.70 -1.48
C GLY A 57 18.03 6.13 -2.82
N HIS A 58 17.90 4.83 -3.00
CA HIS A 58 18.32 4.12 -4.22
C HIS A 58 17.48 4.58 -5.43
N LYS A 59 18.08 4.64 -6.62
CA LYS A 59 17.38 4.91 -7.89
C LYS A 59 16.36 3.79 -8.14
N ARG A 60 15.12 4.16 -8.47
CA ARG A 60 14.02 3.21 -8.72
C ARG A 60 13.43 3.44 -10.09
N ALA A 61 13.03 2.36 -10.75
CA ALA A 61 12.18 2.39 -11.92
C ALA A 61 10.73 2.21 -11.47
N PHE A 62 9.81 2.90 -12.11
CA PHE A 62 8.37 2.75 -11.88
C PHE A 62 7.80 1.69 -12.81
N ARG A 63 7.05 0.73 -12.28
CA ARG A 63 6.29 -0.26 -13.05
C ARG A 63 4.87 0.24 -13.22
N VAL A 64 4.38 0.26 -14.44
CA VAL A 64 2.99 0.59 -14.76
C VAL A 64 2.12 -0.60 -14.37
N ILE A 65 1.28 -0.42 -13.37
CA ILE A 65 0.38 -1.47 -12.86
C ILE A 65 -1.03 -1.22 -13.36
N ASP A 66 -1.67 -2.27 -13.84
CA ASP A 66 -3.07 -2.25 -14.21
C ASP A 66 -3.97 -2.33 -12.96
N PHE A 67 -4.34 -1.16 -12.43
CA PHE A 67 -5.30 -1.06 -11.35
C PHE A 67 -6.75 -1.08 -11.83
N LYS A 68 -6.99 -0.88 -13.13
CA LYS A 68 -8.35 -0.83 -13.70
C LYS A 68 -8.90 -2.21 -13.97
N ARG A 69 -8.03 -3.13 -14.39
CA ARG A 69 -8.42 -4.50 -14.76
C ARG A 69 -9.58 -4.51 -15.78
N ASN A 70 -9.50 -3.62 -16.75
CA ASN A 70 -10.56 -3.36 -17.73
C ASN A 70 -10.44 -4.20 -19.02
N LYS A 71 -9.71 -5.31 -18.99
CA LYS A 71 -9.56 -6.23 -20.11
C LYS A 71 -10.52 -7.41 -19.92
N ASP A 72 -11.78 -7.16 -20.25
CA ASP A 72 -12.87 -8.10 -20.00
C ASP A 72 -12.91 -9.21 -21.05
N GLY A 73 -13.25 -10.43 -20.63
CA GLY A 73 -13.43 -11.59 -21.48
C GLY A 73 -12.12 -12.20 -22.04
N ILE A 74 -10.99 -11.51 -21.95
CA ILE A 74 -9.73 -11.99 -22.49
C ILE A 74 -8.92 -12.69 -21.39
N PRO A 75 -8.65 -14.00 -21.51
CA PRO A 75 -7.85 -14.71 -20.53
C PRO A 75 -6.37 -14.29 -20.61
N GLY A 76 -5.71 -14.25 -19.48
CA GLY A 76 -4.28 -13.99 -19.36
C GLY A 76 -3.62 -15.01 -18.48
N ARG A 77 -2.38 -15.38 -18.79
CA ARG A 77 -1.56 -16.33 -18.03
C ARG A 77 -0.53 -15.60 -17.21
N VAL A 78 -0.36 -15.98 -15.95
CA VAL A 78 0.70 -15.49 -15.08
C VAL A 78 2.04 -15.98 -15.61
N ALA A 79 2.86 -15.05 -16.11
CA ALA A 79 4.19 -15.36 -16.65
C ALA A 79 5.25 -15.36 -15.56
N THR A 80 5.31 -14.30 -14.74
CA THR A 80 6.29 -14.13 -13.66
C THR A 80 5.69 -13.45 -12.44
N ILE A 81 6.31 -13.66 -11.28
CA ILE A 81 6.09 -12.87 -10.05
C ILE A 81 7.36 -12.10 -9.76
N GLU A 82 7.25 -10.78 -9.60
CA GLU A 82 8.38 -9.87 -9.53
C GLU A 82 8.33 -8.97 -8.28
N TYR A 83 9.51 -8.54 -7.83
CA TYR A 83 9.68 -7.52 -6.81
C TYR A 83 9.48 -6.11 -7.38
N ASP A 84 8.66 -5.29 -6.75
CA ASP A 84 8.55 -3.85 -7.06
C ASP A 84 9.07 -3.00 -5.89
N PRO A 85 10.15 -2.20 -6.08
CA PRO A 85 10.68 -1.34 -5.02
C PRO A 85 9.77 -0.15 -4.66
N ASN A 86 8.69 0.09 -5.41
CA ASN A 86 7.80 1.24 -5.21
C ASN A 86 6.59 0.89 -4.33
N ARG A 87 6.39 -0.39 -4.03
CA ARG A 87 5.28 -0.88 -3.20
C ARG A 87 5.72 -2.01 -2.30
N THR A 88 4.90 -2.31 -1.31
CA THR A 88 5.15 -3.41 -0.37
C THR A 88 4.72 -4.77 -0.93
N ALA A 89 3.72 -4.77 -1.83
CA ALA A 89 3.22 -5.96 -2.50
C ALA A 89 4.13 -6.39 -3.67
N ASN A 90 4.27 -7.69 -3.90
CA ASN A 90 4.82 -8.21 -5.14
C ASN A 90 3.85 -7.98 -6.29
N ILE A 91 4.35 -8.00 -7.52
CA ILE A 91 3.57 -7.83 -8.75
C ILE A 91 3.68 -9.08 -9.61
N ALA A 92 2.69 -9.33 -10.44
CA ALA A 92 2.70 -10.42 -11.40
C ALA A 92 2.61 -9.87 -12.82
N LEU A 93 3.45 -10.36 -13.72
CA LEU A 93 3.37 -10.08 -15.15
C LEU A 93 2.38 -11.05 -15.78
N ILE A 94 1.41 -10.51 -16.49
CA ILE A 94 0.39 -11.27 -17.19
C ILE A 94 0.60 -11.14 -18.69
N HIS A 95 0.63 -12.29 -19.37
CA HIS A 95 0.57 -12.36 -20.81
C HIS A 95 -0.87 -12.72 -21.22
N TYR A 96 -1.53 -11.82 -21.89
CA TYR A 96 -2.86 -12.04 -22.45
C TYR A 96 -2.79 -12.77 -23.80
N VAL A 97 -3.85 -13.48 -24.15
CA VAL A 97 -3.92 -14.25 -25.42
C VAL A 97 -3.76 -13.35 -26.65
N ASP A 98 -4.18 -12.10 -26.57
CA ASP A 98 -4.02 -11.09 -27.64
C ASP A 98 -2.61 -10.49 -27.73
N GLY A 99 -1.64 -11.00 -26.97
CA GLY A 99 -0.24 -10.55 -26.96
C GLY A 99 0.07 -9.35 -26.05
N GLU A 100 -0.95 -8.68 -25.46
CA GLU A 100 -0.70 -7.58 -24.53
C GLU A 100 -0.13 -8.11 -23.21
N LYS A 101 0.79 -7.36 -22.64
CA LYS A 101 1.36 -7.64 -21.31
C LYS A 101 0.92 -6.58 -20.33
N ARG A 102 0.55 -6.98 -19.11
CA ARG A 102 0.24 -6.05 -18.02
C ARG A 102 0.79 -6.55 -16.69
N TYR A 103 1.19 -5.62 -15.83
CA TYR A 103 1.46 -5.92 -14.43
C TYR A 103 0.19 -5.79 -13.61
N ILE A 104 -0.03 -6.73 -12.68
CA ILE A 104 -1.07 -6.66 -11.66
C ILE A 104 -0.44 -6.81 -10.27
N LEU A 105 -1.21 -6.50 -9.21
CA LEU A 105 -0.82 -6.88 -7.85
C LEU A 105 -0.89 -8.40 -7.73
N ALA A 106 0.15 -9.02 -7.18
CA ALA A 106 0.18 -10.46 -6.95
C ALA A 106 -0.64 -10.80 -5.69
N PRO A 107 -1.80 -11.49 -5.81
CA PRO A 107 -2.52 -11.97 -4.65
C PRO A 107 -1.81 -13.14 -3.98
N LYS A 108 -2.14 -13.37 -2.71
CA LYS A 108 -1.64 -14.52 -1.95
C LYS A 108 -2.06 -15.83 -2.61
N GLY A 109 -1.08 -16.72 -2.83
CA GLY A 109 -1.32 -18.03 -3.43
C GLY A 109 -1.35 -18.06 -4.97
N LEU A 110 -1.12 -16.92 -5.64
CA LEU A 110 -0.98 -16.89 -7.09
C LEU A 110 0.27 -17.66 -7.52
N LYS A 111 0.16 -18.48 -8.56
CA LYS A 111 1.27 -19.28 -9.11
C LYS A 111 1.52 -18.91 -10.56
N VAL A 112 2.78 -19.07 -11.00
CA VAL A 112 3.15 -18.98 -12.42
C VAL A 112 2.41 -20.04 -13.21
N GLY A 113 1.92 -19.69 -14.38
CA GLY A 113 1.14 -20.56 -15.25
C GLY A 113 -0.38 -20.52 -14.98
N GLN A 114 -0.83 -19.96 -13.86
CA GLN A 114 -2.25 -19.81 -13.55
C GLN A 114 -2.92 -18.83 -14.53
N GLU A 115 -4.12 -19.17 -14.96
CA GLU A 115 -4.96 -18.30 -15.78
C GLU A 115 -5.74 -17.33 -14.90
N ILE A 116 -5.88 -16.11 -15.35
CA ILE A 116 -6.68 -15.05 -14.75
C ILE A 116 -7.54 -14.37 -15.81
N GLN A 117 -8.70 -13.93 -15.39
CA GLN A 117 -9.65 -13.25 -16.26
C GLN A 117 -10.29 -12.06 -15.53
N SER A 118 -10.76 -11.10 -16.31
CA SER A 118 -11.56 -9.96 -15.83
C SER A 118 -12.90 -9.93 -16.55
N GLY A 119 -13.95 -9.43 -15.89
CA GLY A 119 -15.28 -9.30 -16.48
C GLY A 119 -16.36 -10.02 -15.69
N ALA A 120 -17.59 -9.96 -16.17
CA ALA A 120 -18.75 -10.58 -15.52
C ALA A 120 -18.70 -12.11 -15.55
N ASP A 121 -18.17 -12.66 -16.65
CA ASP A 121 -18.08 -14.12 -16.87
C ASP A 121 -16.85 -14.76 -16.18
N ALA A 122 -16.09 -13.99 -15.43
CA ALA A 122 -14.92 -14.50 -14.76
C ALA A 122 -15.31 -15.34 -13.53
N ASP A 123 -14.74 -16.54 -13.40
CA ASP A 123 -14.90 -17.38 -12.20
C ASP A 123 -14.43 -16.68 -10.91
N ILE A 124 -15.00 -17.07 -9.76
CA ILE A 124 -14.58 -16.57 -8.45
C ILE A 124 -13.30 -17.26 -8.00
N LYS A 125 -12.21 -17.00 -8.76
CA LYS A 125 -10.86 -17.51 -8.48
C LYS A 125 -9.93 -16.38 -8.05
N VAL A 126 -8.94 -16.71 -7.23
CA VAL A 126 -7.94 -15.74 -6.75
C VAL A 126 -7.20 -15.12 -7.95
N GLY A 127 -7.20 -13.79 -8.05
CA GLY A 127 -6.60 -13.03 -9.13
C GLY A 127 -7.58 -12.55 -10.20
N ASN A 128 -8.77 -13.10 -10.27
CA ASN A 128 -9.82 -12.63 -11.18
C ASN A 128 -10.45 -11.33 -10.69
N ALA A 129 -10.83 -10.47 -11.63
CA ALA A 129 -11.41 -9.17 -11.33
C ALA A 129 -12.81 -9.04 -11.93
N MET A 130 -13.77 -8.60 -11.13
CA MET A 130 -15.15 -8.44 -11.52
C MET A 130 -15.82 -7.31 -10.74
N THR A 131 -17.07 -7.01 -11.02
CA THR A 131 -17.81 -6.01 -10.26
C THR A 131 -18.13 -6.53 -8.85
N LEU A 132 -18.26 -5.62 -7.87
CA LEU A 132 -18.65 -6.00 -6.50
C LEU A 132 -20.05 -6.62 -6.46
N GLY A 133 -20.87 -6.35 -7.47
CA GLY A 133 -22.18 -6.96 -7.65
C GLY A 133 -22.12 -8.46 -7.94
N ASP A 134 -21.09 -8.94 -8.63
CA ASP A 134 -20.96 -10.33 -9.05
C ASP A 134 -20.24 -11.20 -8.02
N ILE A 135 -19.45 -10.59 -7.11
CA ILE A 135 -18.67 -11.31 -6.11
C ILE A 135 -19.55 -11.73 -4.93
N PRO A 136 -19.60 -13.00 -4.51
CA PRO A 136 -20.40 -13.46 -3.38
C PRO A 136 -20.06 -12.75 -2.06
N VAL A 137 -21.06 -12.61 -1.20
CA VAL A 137 -20.89 -12.11 0.17
C VAL A 137 -19.94 -13.04 0.95
N GLY A 138 -19.14 -12.48 1.84
CA GLY A 138 -18.12 -13.19 2.60
C GLY A 138 -16.76 -13.28 1.90
N THR A 139 -16.70 -13.07 0.57
CA THR A 139 -15.46 -13.15 -0.20
C THR A 139 -14.48 -12.06 0.18
N LYS A 140 -13.19 -12.43 0.27
CA LYS A 140 -12.07 -11.49 0.44
C LYS A 140 -11.70 -10.92 -0.92
N VAL A 141 -11.50 -9.61 -0.96
CA VAL A 141 -11.18 -8.86 -2.18
C VAL A 141 -10.07 -7.84 -1.93
N HIS A 142 -9.35 -7.48 -2.97
CA HIS A 142 -8.34 -6.42 -2.96
C HIS A 142 -8.45 -5.56 -4.21
N ASN A 143 -7.60 -4.54 -4.33
CA ASN A 143 -7.60 -3.62 -5.48
C ASN A 143 -9.00 -3.05 -5.77
N ILE A 144 -9.68 -2.57 -4.72
CA ILE A 144 -11.09 -2.17 -4.75
C ILE A 144 -11.21 -0.75 -5.27
N GLU A 145 -12.09 -0.53 -6.23
CA GLU A 145 -12.44 0.80 -6.71
C GLU A 145 -13.34 1.56 -5.73
N LEU A 146 -13.25 2.89 -5.76
CA LEU A 146 -14.17 3.80 -5.07
C LEU A 146 -15.17 4.46 -6.01
N SER A 147 -14.82 4.55 -7.29
CA SER A 147 -15.69 5.06 -8.36
C SER A 147 -15.48 4.18 -9.59
N PRO A 148 -16.53 3.82 -10.31
CA PRO A 148 -16.44 2.93 -11.46
C PRO A 148 -15.44 3.44 -12.50
N GLY A 149 -14.59 2.56 -13.04
CA GLY A 149 -13.61 2.83 -14.10
C GLY A 149 -12.40 3.67 -13.70
N ARG A 150 -12.31 4.11 -12.44
CA ARG A 150 -11.17 4.90 -11.96
C ARG A 150 -9.95 4.05 -11.62
N GLY A 151 -10.14 2.76 -11.45
CA GLY A 151 -9.13 1.82 -10.99
C GLY A 151 -9.10 1.66 -9.47
N GLY A 152 -8.56 0.55 -9.01
CA GLY A 152 -8.53 0.19 -7.60
C GLY A 152 -7.73 1.19 -6.77
N GLN A 153 -8.28 1.59 -5.62
CA GLN A 153 -7.70 2.56 -4.70
C GLN A 153 -7.51 2.00 -3.29
N LEU A 154 -8.36 1.07 -2.86
CA LEU A 154 -8.32 0.45 -1.54
C LEU A 154 -7.67 -0.95 -1.60
N ALA A 155 -7.14 -1.41 -0.47
CA ALA A 155 -6.54 -2.74 -0.30
C ALA A 155 -5.49 -3.08 -1.38
N ARG A 156 -4.43 -2.25 -1.51
CA ARG A 156 -3.34 -2.43 -2.49
C ARG A 156 -1.98 -2.76 -1.87
N SER A 157 -1.84 -2.56 -0.57
CA SER A 157 -0.58 -2.84 0.14
C SER A 157 -0.46 -4.34 0.45
N ALA A 158 0.76 -4.80 0.71
CA ALA A 158 1.03 -6.18 1.12
C ALA A 158 0.10 -6.61 2.26
N GLY A 159 -0.46 -7.81 2.16
CA GLY A 159 -1.35 -8.39 3.17
C GLY A 159 -2.71 -7.72 3.32
N SER A 160 -3.00 -6.62 2.61
CA SER A 160 -4.28 -5.94 2.74
C SER A 160 -5.40 -6.68 2.01
N GLU A 161 -6.59 -6.62 2.60
CA GLU A 161 -7.82 -7.20 2.07
C GLU A 161 -9.03 -6.36 2.47
N GLY A 162 -10.11 -6.48 1.75
CA GLY A 162 -11.45 -6.09 2.15
C GLY A 162 -12.34 -7.32 2.14
N GLN A 163 -13.42 -7.33 2.91
CA GLN A 163 -14.42 -8.41 2.90
C GLN A 163 -15.78 -7.84 2.57
N ILE A 164 -16.47 -8.44 1.63
CA ILE A 164 -17.85 -8.08 1.29
C ILE A 164 -18.75 -8.65 2.40
N LEU A 165 -19.49 -7.79 3.09
CA LEU A 165 -20.39 -8.19 4.19
C LEU A 165 -21.84 -8.35 3.74
N GLY A 166 -22.26 -7.62 2.72
CA GLY A 166 -23.62 -7.61 2.22
C GLY A 166 -23.82 -6.62 1.08
N ARG A 167 -25.06 -6.50 0.61
CA ARG A 167 -25.47 -5.55 -0.43
C ARG A 167 -26.75 -4.84 0.00
N GLU A 168 -26.82 -3.55 -0.28
CA GLU A 168 -27.97 -2.70 -0.02
C GLU A 168 -28.27 -1.85 -1.27
N GLY A 169 -29.27 -2.22 -2.04
CA GLY A 169 -29.62 -1.56 -3.29
C GLY A 169 -28.43 -1.49 -4.24
N LYS A 170 -27.98 -0.28 -4.57
CA LYS A 170 -26.85 -0.05 -5.49
C LYS A 170 -25.47 -0.07 -4.81
N TYR A 171 -25.39 -0.40 -3.52
CA TYR A 171 -24.15 -0.42 -2.76
C TYR A 171 -23.81 -1.81 -2.23
N SER A 172 -22.53 -2.12 -2.21
CA SER A 172 -21.93 -3.23 -1.46
C SER A 172 -21.32 -2.73 -0.16
N LEU A 173 -21.58 -3.41 0.94
CA LEU A 173 -20.95 -3.20 2.24
C LEU A 173 -19.60 -3.89 2.27
N VAL A 174 -18.52 -3.14 2.36
CA VAL A 174 -17.17 -3.68 2.38
C VAL A 174 -16.46 -3.31 3.67
N ARG A 175 -16.02 -4.32 4.42
CA ARG A 175 -15.16 -4.17 5.60
C ARG A 175 -13.70 -4.11 5.16
N LEU A 176 -13.02 -3.05 5.49
CA LEU A 176 -11.60 -2.85 5.22
C LEU A 176 -10.72 -3.45 6.34
N ALA A 177 -9.43 -3.63 6.06
CA ALA A 177 -8.43 -4.11 7.04
C ALA A 177 -8.39 -3.26 8.34
N SER A 178 -8.72 -1.97 8.26
CA SER A 178 -8.84 -1.08 9.43
C SER A 178 -10.05 -1.35 10.32
N GLY A 179 -10.98 -2.22 9.90
CA GLY A 179 -12.27 -2.44 10.56
C GLY A 179 -13.37 -1.45 10.16
N GLU A 180 -13.04 -0.43 9.34
CA GLU A 180 -14.04 0.48 8.75
C GLU A 180 -14.94 -0.29 7.79
N VAL A 181 -16.26 -0.07 7.89
CA VAL A 181 -17.26 -0.60 6.95
C VAL A 181 -17.74 0.54 6.07
N ARG A 182 -17.63 0.37 4.76
CA ARG A 182 -18.00 1.37 3.76
C ARG A 182 -19.01 0.84 2.76
N LEU A 183 -19.84 1.78 2.29
CA LEU A 183 -20.66 1.65 1.10
C LEU A 183 -19.81 1.92 -0.15
N ILE A 184 -19.78 0.99 -1.08
CA ILE A 184 -19.12 1.12 -2.38
C ILE A 184 -20.14 0.69 -3.45
N LEU A 185 -20.22 1.41 -4.55
CA LEU A 185 -21.15 1.07 -5.62
C LEU A 185 -20.90 -0.37 -6.11
N THR A 186 -21.97 -1.11 -6.35
CA THR A 186 -21.91 -2.50 -6.87
C THR A 186 -21.23 -2.60 -8.23
N THR A 187 -21.28 -1.53 -9.03
CA THR A 187 -20.61 -1.41 -10.33
C THR A 187 -19.09 -1.16 -10.23
N CYS A 188 -18.55 -0.85 -9.01
CA CYS A 188 -17.13 -0.76 -8.80
C CYS A 188 -16.48 -2.15 -8.90
N ARG A 189 -15.27 -2.20 -9.46
CA ARG A 189 -14.51 -3.44 -9.60
C ARG A 189 -13.66 -3.74 -8.36
N ALA A 190 -13.42 -5.02 -8.15
CA ALA A 190 -12.45 -5.54 -7.19
C ALA A 190 -11.80 -6.80 -7.74
N THR A 191 -10.66 -7.18 -7.18
CA THR A 191 -9.97 -8.43 -7.49
C THR A 191 -10.16 -9.40 -6.34
N VAL A 192 -10.51 -10.66 -6.64
CA VAL A 192 -10.73 -11.72 -5.65
C VAL A 192 -9.42 -12.10 -4.98
N GLY A 193 -9.46 -12.27 -3.66
CA GLY A 193 -8.34 -12.70 -2.82
C GLY A 193 -7.70 -11.57 -2.01
N GLN A 194 -6.69 -11.90 -1.23
CA GLN A 194 -5.85 -11.02 -0.40
C GLN A 194 -4.58 -10.67 -1.16
N VAL A 195 -4.03 -9.48 -0.99
CA VAL A 195 -2.71 -9.11 -1.54
C VAL A 195 -1.62 -9.97 -0.91
N GLY A 196 -0.70 -10.47 -1.73
CA GLY A 196 0.44 -11.28 -1.30
C GLY A 196 1.45 -10.54 -0.41
N ASN A 197 2.59 -11.18 -0.13
CA ASN A 197 3.66 -10.65 0.72
C ASN A 197 3.20 -10.25 2.15
N VAL A 198 2.34 -11.06 2.76
CA VAL A 198 1.66 -10.76 4.04
C VAL A 198 2.64 -10.46 5.16
N GLU A 199 3.80 -11.15 5.20
CA GLU A 199 4.80 -11.00 6.25
C GLU A 199 5.67 -9.74 6.12
N HIS A 200 5.40 -8.88 5.13
CA HIS A 200 6.18 -7.65 4.92
C HIS A 200 6.20 -6.73 6.14
N GLU A 201 5.13 -6.69 6.92
CA GLU A 201 5.03 -5.88 8.15
C GLU A 201 6.00 -6.33 9.26
N LEU A 202 6.39 -7.61 9.24
CA LEU A 202 7.31 -8.20 10.23
C LEU A 202 8.78 -7.89 9.95
N LEU A 203 9.08 -7.23 8.80
CA LEU A 203 10.45 -6.89 8.41
C LEU A 203 10.99 -5.72 9.24
N THR A 204 12.13 -5.95 9.90
CA THR A 204 12.81 -4.93 10.68
C THR A 204 13.99 -4.34 9.91
N VAL A 205 14.03 -3.02 9.79
CA VAL A 205 15.07 -2.30 9.04
C VAL A 205 16.45 -2.48 9.67
N GLY A 206 16.54 -2.44 11.00
CA GLY A 206 17.72 -2.74 11.81
C GLY A 206 18.79 -1.65 11.88
N LYS A 207 19.00 -0.83 10.83
CA LYS A 207 20.02 0.23 10.80
C LYS A 207 19.57 1.49 10.07
N ALA A 208 20.07 2.65 10.50
CA ALA A 208 19.76 3.95 9.93
C ALA A 208 20.14 4.05 8.44
N GLY A 209 21.27 3.47 8.03
CA GLY A 209 21.70 3.45 6.62
C GLY A 209 20.68 2.79 5.68
N ARG A 210 20.02 1.71 6.13
CA ARG A 210 18.95 1.07 5.34
C ARG A 210 17.73 1.98 5.20
N SER A 211 17.37 2.73 6.24
CA SER A 211 16.31 3.75 6.15
C SER A 211 16.69 4.85 5.15
N ARG A 212 17.96 5.24 5.09
CA ARG A 212 18.47 6.20 4.09
C ARG A 212 18.35 5.65 2.67
N TRP A 213 18.64 4.38 2.43
CA TRP A 213 18.45 3.74 1.12
C TRP A 213 16.98 3.71 0.68
N LEU A 214 16.05 3.63 1.64
CA LEU A 214 14.62 3.71 1.37
C LEU A 214 14.12 5.14 1.11
N GLY A 215 14.99 6.16 1.22
CA GLY A 215 14.65 7.56 0.98
C GLY A 215 14.14 8.31 2.21
N LYS A 216 14.24 7.72 3.40
CA LYS A 216 13.91 8.38 4.67
C LYS A 216 15.13 9.16 5.18
N ARG A 217 14.97 10.44 5.47
CA ARG A 217 15.99 11.27 6.13
C ARG A 217 15.84 11.22 7.64
N SER A 218 16.92 11.59 8.35
CA SER A 218 16.91 11.68 9.81
C SER A 218 15.84 12.67 10.29
N HIS A 219 15.26 12.35 11.43
CA HIS A 219 14.27 13.17 12.10
C HIS A 219 14.84 13.62 13.44
N VAL A 220 14.90 14.95 13.67
CA VAL A 220 15.27 15.55 14.94
C VAL A 220 14.03 15.68 15.80
N ARG A 221 14.11 15.32 17.07
CA ARG A 221 13.00 15.47 18.03
C ARG A 221 12.78 16.95 18.33
N GLY A 222 11.51 17.37 18.47
CA GLY A 222 11.18 18.75 18.82
C GLY A 222 11.81 19.24 20.13
N SER A 223 11.95 18.34 21.11
CA SER A 223 12.60 18.64 22.41
C SER A 223 14.12 18.87 22.30
N ALA A 224 14.75 18.54 21.17
CA ALA A 224 16.17 18.82 20.90
C ALA A 224 16.38 20.07 20.03
N MET A 225 15.33 20.84 19.80
CA MET A 225 15.34 22.09 19.03
C MET A 225 15.30 23.29 19.97
N ASN A 226 15.51 24.49 19.41
CA ASN A 226 15.32 25.74 20.14
C ASN A 226 13.82 26.07 20.28
N PRO A 227 13.44 26.96 21.25
CA PRO A 227 12.04 27.33 21.45
C PRO A 227 11.38 27.95 20.21
N ILE A 228 12.14 28.63 19.37
CA ILE A 228 11.66 29.23 18.12
C ILE A 228 11.31 28.19 17.05
N ASP A 229 11.97 27.01 17.08
CA ASP A 229 11.86 26.00 16.03
C ASP A 229 10.73 25.00 16.31
N HIS A 230 10.40 24.79 17.59
CA HIS A 230 9.39 23.80 17.97
C HIS A 230 8.76 24.17 19.35
N PRO A 231 7.45 23.96 19.53
CA PRO A 231 6.77 24.17 20.82
C PRO A 231 7.30 23.33 21.99
N HIS A 232 8.08 22.30 21.72
CA HIS A 232 8.78 21.46 22.73
C HIS A 232 10.26 21.85 22.89
N GLY A 233 10.70 22.90 22.20
CA GLY A 233 12.11 23.31 22.22
C GLY A 233 12.51 24.03 23.52
N GLY A 234 13.80 24.12 23.74
CA GLY A 234 14.41 24.75 24.90
C GLY A 234 14.69 23.81 26.07
N GLY A 235 15.32 24.35 27.11
CA GLY A 235 15.78 23.61 28.29
C GLY A 235 17.16 23.01 28.11
N GLU A 236 17.69 22.45 29.20
CA GLU A 236 19.01 21.83 29.25
C GLU A 236 18.93 20.31 29.29
N GLY A 237 19.89 19.65 28.65
CA GLY A 237 20.01 18.21 28.64
C GLY A 237 18.82 17.51 27.96
N ARG A 238 18.35 16.42 28.55
CA ARG A 238 17.20 15.66 28.06
C ARG A 238 15.90 16.20 28.65
N THR A 239 15.37 17.26 28.08
CA THR A 239 14.13 17.89 28.53
C THR A 239 12.88 17.10 28.19
N PRO A 240 11.86 17.11 29.07
CA PRO A 240 10.53 16.56 28.79
C PRO A 240 9.74 17.49 27.83
N ILE A 241 8.57 17.03 27.43
CA ILE A 241 7.68 17.79 26.52
C ILE A 241 7.10 19.04 27.21
N GLY A 242 6.94 19.03 28.55
CA GLY A 242 6.46 20.17 29.35
C GLY A 242 5.02 20.59 29.08
N ARG A 243 4.20 19.75 28.39
CA ARG A 243 2.81 20.04 28.03
C ARG A 243 1.92 18.84 28.35
N LYS A 244 0.61 19.08 28.51
CA LYS A 244 -0.39 18.02 28.75
C LYS A 244 -0.39 16.95 27.64
N SER A 245 -0.11 17.33 26.39
CA SER A 245 -0.06 16.46 25.23
C SER A 245 1.06 16.89 24.30
N PRO A 246 1.73 15.95 23.62
CA PRO A 246 2.67 16.27 22.55
C PRO A 246 1.96 17.03 21.42
N VAL A 247 2.64 18.03 20.88
CA VAL A 247 2.13 18.82 19.75
C VAL A 247 3.07 18.75 18.55
N SER A 248 2.53 19.06 17.38
CA SER A 248 3.31 19.24 16.15
C SER A 248 4.06 20.57 16.18
N PRO A 249 5.01 20.82 15.24
CA PRO A 249 5.66 22.14 15.11
C PRO A 249 4.70 23.31 14.95
N TRP A 250 3.49 23.05 14.50
CA TRP A 250 2.43 24.06 14.33
C TRP A 250 1.44 24.10 15.50
N GLY A 251 1.74 23.43 16.62
CA GLY A 251 0.93 23.47 17.83
C GLY A 251 -0.26 22.51 17.87
N GLN A 252 -0.51 21.73 16.83
CA GLN A 252 -1.62 20.77 16.84
C GLN A 252 -1.30 19.56 17.75
N PRO A 253 -2.23 19.12 18.62
CA PRO A 253 -2.08 17.89 19.38
C PRO A 253 -1.83 16.68 18.46
N THR A 254 -0.84 15.84 18.80
CA THR A 254 -0.48 14.67 18.01
C THR A 254 -1.11 13.38 18.51
N ILE A 255 -1.61 13.37 19.74
CA ILE A 255 -2.30 12.23 20.37
C ILE A 255 -3.78 12.55 20.50
N GLY A 256 -4.63 11.63 20.04
CA GLY A 256 -6.09 11.71 20.19
C GLY A 256 -6.82 12.74 19.32
N TYR A 257 -6.11 13.60 18.60
CA TYR A 257 -6.74 14.59 17.73
C TYR A 257 -7.29 13.95 16.45
N LYS A 258 -8.58 14.20 16.17
CA LYS A 258 -9.25 13.73 14.94
C LYS A 258 -8.91 14.68 13.80
N THR A 259 -8.03 14.24 12.88
CA THR A 259 -7.60 15.05 11.72
C THR A 259 -8.57 14.99 10.53
N ARG A 260 -9.48 14.00 10.50
CA ARG A 260 -10.51 13.93 9.46
C ARG A 260 -11.50 15.08 9.60
N HIS A 261 -11.72 15.80 8.49
CA HIS A 261 -12.69 16.90 8.47
C HIS A 261 -14.11 16.39 8.75
N ARG A 262 -14.85 17.04 9.67
CA ARG A 262 -16.20 16.60 10.10
C ARG A 262 -17.20 16.56 8.94
N ASN A 263 -17.18 17.57 8.08
CA ASN A 263 -18.11 17.72 6.96
C ASN A 263 -17.56 17.16 5.64
N LYS A 264 -16.72 16.15 5.69
CA LYS A 264 -16.20 15.53 4.46
C LYS A 264 -17.30 14.78 3.73
N ALA A 265 -17.53 15.09 2.45
CA ALA A 265 -18.61 14.50 1.63
C ALA A 265 -18.60 12.95 1.63
N SER A 266 -17.42 12.33 1.78
CA SER A 266 -17.30 10.86 1.84
C SER A 266 -17.74 10.25 3.18
N ASN A 267 -18.17 11.03 4.18
CA ASN A 267 -18.66 10.49 5.46
C ASN A 267 -19.96 9.71 5.28
N LYS A 268 -20.82 10.13 4.34
CA LYS A 268 -22.07 9.43 4.00
C LYS A 268 -21.89 7.97 3.55
N TYR A 269 -20.68 7.61 3.12
CA TYR A 269 -20.37 6.23 2.69
C TYR A 269 -19.74 5.39 3.81
N ILE A 270 -19.55 5.91 5.02
CA ILE A 270 -19.00 5.17 6.16
C ILE A 270 -20.16 4.73 7.05
N VAL A 271 -20.44 3.43 7.08
CA VAL A 271 -21.45 2.81 7.93
C VAL A 271 -20.93 2.62 9.35
N ARG A 272 -19.68 2.16 9.46
CA ARG A 272 -19.01 1.96 10.74
C ARG A 272 -17.58 2.48 10.67
N GLU A 273 -17.23 3.37 11.60
CA GLU A 273 -15.85 3.85 11.72
C GLU A 273 -14.90 2.73 12.19
N ARG A 274 -13.60 2.89 11.90
CA ARG A 274 -12.56 2.01 12.43
C ARG A 274 -12.58 2.03 13.97
N LYS A 275 -12.34 0.89 14.61
CA LYS A 275 -12.07 0.85 16.04
C LYS A 275 -10.77 1.62 16.32
N ARG A 276 -10.76 2.37 17.38
CA ARG A 276 -9.58 3.09 17.90
C ARG A 276 -8.67 2.15 18.67
#